data_51bbfe8f6d486f5a86b0dd2323985996
#
_entry.id   51bbfe8f6d486f5a86b0dd2323985996
#
_cell.length_a   1.000
_cell.length_b   1.000
_cell.length_c   1.000
_cell.angle_alpha   90.00
_cell.angle_beta   90.00
_cell.angle_gamma   90.00
#
_symmetry.space_group_name_H-M   'P 1'
#
loop_
_entity.id
_entity.type
_entity.pdbx_description
1 polymer ?
#
loop_
_entity_poly.entity_id
_entity_poly.type
_entity_poly.pdbx_seq_one_letter_code
_entity_poly.pdbx_strand_id
1 'polypeptide(L)'
;MVEIIVNEKFSEDTNQLFKEFSKKTFDSQEMFKLKMHAREIVRDDQITDLISYPLISKNLAYNLPHQKDGALRLLHNLNATALLADEVGLGKTITTGMVIKEGIERGFLKRIVILTPPSLVDQWVQELSEKFEIDFKIVESPEDWAKHQFAVASIDRVKIFDKKLLSFRHKDAHKISWDLVIVDEAHKLKEKNTLRWRFVDRLQKKRFLLLTATPFQNDLLELYNLLHLLKRGHLGTVKEFRQKFLYKGNKRHPLNPLELKKKLEEVMVRRRRDETEIDYKQRIPKIVKVELTKEERTIYDNTTRLLKEYYFNANGNKINGRLIVFAILPKITSSSRAAQESLQRIVGSKEYSEVTRDFAQGILDDYSKTSKDSKIDKLVELVKEIRARSNDEKILIYTRHPTTLRYIVEKLSDLNLNIIEFMGGLDREEKSRRIDSFKRGDADILISTDTGAEGLNFQFCRNLINYDLPWNPMSVEQRIGRLDRIGQKREMYIYSFATVGTMEEHVVDLIINKMCCVGLVIGELPIILFNLGLDGKNSEGRGKIEERLMSSFISSKGNLEIFSQEVSDIANMISKGMKDYEKNKEDNVKFFDE
;
A
#
# COMPACT_ATOMS: atom_id res chain seq x y z
N MET A 1 -25.24 -40.42 -36.64
CA MET A 1 -23.84 -39.98 -36.91
C MET A 1 -23.74 -38.53 -36.57
N VAL A 2 -23.02 -38.17 -35.54
CA VAL A 2 -22.78 -36.79 -35.19
C VAL A 2 -21.44 -36.44 -35.84
N GLU A 3 -21.47 -35.60 -36.84
CA GLU A 3 -20.26 -35.06 -37.48
C GLU A 3 -19.60 -34.05 -36.51
N ILE A 4 -18.43 -34.40 -36.02
CA ILE A 4 -17.61 -33.47 -35.21
C ILE A 4 -16.80 -32.65 -36.18
N ILE A 5 -17.18 -31.38 -36.36
CA ILE A 5 -16.36 -30.40 -37.10
C ILE A 5 -15.16 -30.02 -36.20
N VAL A 6 -13.99 -30.53 -36.52
CA VAL A 6 -12.74 -30.19 -35.84
C VAL A 6 -12.21 -28.87 -36.44
N ASN A 7 -12.17 -27.82 -35.64
CA ASN A 7 -11.61 -26.54 -36.03
C ASN A 7 -10.07 -26.62 -36.01
N GLU A 8 -9.38 -26.30 -37.10
CA GLU A 8 -7.95 -26.54 -37.36
C GLU A 8 -6.96 -25.74 -36.46
N LYS A 9 -7.43 -25.14 -35.39
CA LYS A 9 -6.60 -24.31 -34.49
C LYS A 9 -6.22 -24.96 -33.16
N PHE A 10 -6.27 -26.27 -33.04
CA PHE A 10 -5.81 -26.94 -31.83
C PHE A 10 -4.29 -27.14 -31.82
N SER A 11 -3.65 -26.96 -30.64
CA SER A 11 -2.22 -27.21 -30.45
C SER A 11 -1.84 -28.66 -30.82
N GLU A 12 -0.57 -28.94 -31.17
CA GLU A 12 -0.10 -30.28 -31.49
C GLU A 12 -0.44 -31.32 -30.39
N ASP A 13 -0.38 -30.90 -29.11
CA ASP A 13 -0.72 -31.76 -27.98
C ASP A 13 -2.19 -32.14 -27.96
N THR A 14 -3.09 -31.25 -28.38
CA THR A 14 -4.52 -31.51 -28.46
C THR A 14 -4.83 -32.47 -29.61
N ASN A 15 -4.14 -32.34 -30.73
CA ASN A 15 -4.27 -33.25 -31.87
C ASN A 15 -3.74 -34.64 -31.54
N GLN A 16 -2.70 -34.79 -30.73
CA GLN A 16 -2.19 -36.06 -30.25
C GLN A 16 -3.17 -36.73 -29.31
N LEU A 17 -3.81 -35.98 -28.40
CA LEU A 17 -4.88 -36.45 -27.51
C LEU A 17 -6.08 -36.98 -28.30
N PHE A 18 -6.50 -36.31 -29.37
CA PHE A 18 -7.57 -36.76 -30.25
C PHE A 18 -7.21 -38.04 -31.04
N LYS A 19 -5.93 -38.18 -31.46
CA LYS A 19 -5.45 -39.41 -32.12
C LYS A 19 -5.46 -40.61 -31.15
N GLU A 20 -5.12 -40.40 -29.90
CA GLU A 20 -5.16 -41.45 -28.88
C GLU A 20 -6.63 -41.81 -28.50
N PHE A 21 -7.52 -40.81 -28.48
CA PHE A 21 -8.95 -41.00 -28.26
C PHE A 21 -9.60 -41.86 -29.37
N SER A 22 -9.20 -41.64 -30.61
CA SER A 22 -9.74 -42.38 -31.77
C SER A 22 -9.26 -43.85 -31.81
N LYS A 23 -8.13 -44.18 -31.17
CA LYS A 23 -7.58 -45.53 -31.09
C LYS A 23 -8.21 -46.43 -30.04
N LYS A 24 -9.13 -45.89 -29.19
CA LYS A 24 -9.84 -46.61 -28.10
C LYS A 24 -8.93 -47.33 -27.09
N THR A 25 -7.68 -46.91 -26.95
CA THR A 25 -6.74 -47.48 -25.98
C THR A 25 -6.84 -46.69 -24.67
N PHE A 26 -7.67 -47.15 -23.74
CA PHE A 26 -7.85 -46.54 -22.42
C PHE A 26 -7.08 -47.34 -21.38
N ASP A 27 -5.97 -46.84 -20.88
CA ASP A 27 -5.08 -47.63 -20.03
C ASP A 27 -5.29 -47.49 -18.52
N SER A 28 -5.96 -46.48 -18.02
CA SER A 28 -6.20 -46.42 -16.57
C SER A 28 -7.27 -45.39 -16.14
N GLN A 29 -7.79 -45.59 -14.92
CA GLN A 29 -8.70 -44.65 -14.25
C GLN A 29 -8.09 -43.26 -14.07
N GLU A 30 -6.75 -43.16 -13.99
CA GLU A 30 -6.03 -41.90 -13.89
C GLU A 30 -6.06 -41.12 -15.22
N MET A 31 -5.89 -41.80 -16.34
CA MET A 31 -6.00 -41.22 -17.68
C MET A 31 -7.40 -40.69 -17.95
N PHE A 32 -8.43 -41.38 -17.47
CA PHE A 32 -9.82 -40.89 -17.55
C PHE A 32 -10.03 -39.64 -16.73
N LYS A 33 -9.48 -39.57 -15.51
CA LYS A 33 -9.50 -38.36 -14.68
C LYS A 33 -8.73 -37.19 -15.32
N LEU A 34 -7.57 -37.47 -15.93
CA LEU A 34 -6.79 -36.48 -16.67
C LEU A 34 -7.58 -35.96 -17.89
N LYS A 35 -8.24 -36.83 -18.62
CA LYS A 35 -9.11 -36.46 -19.75
C LYS A 35 -10.36 -35.69 -19.35
N MET A 36 -10.94 -35.99 -18.18
CA MET A 36 -12.04 -35.21 -17.61
C MET A 36 -11.55 -33.79 -17.19
N HIS A 37 -10.39 -33.70 -16.58
CA HIS A 37 -9.76 -32.38 -16.28
C HIS A 37 -9.39 -31.62 -17.57
N ALA A 38 -8.85 -32.30 -18.58
CA ALA A 38 -8.58 -31.68 -19.87
C ALA A 38 -9.87 -31.17 -20.55
N ARG A 39 -10.99 -31.90 -20.40
CA ARG A 39 -12.29 -31.48 -20.91
C ARG A 39 -12.90 -30.28 -20.15
N GLU A 40 -12.64 -30.16 -18.87
CA GLU A 40 -12.98 -28.95 -18.09
C GLU A 40 -12.13 -27.76 -18.55
N ILE A 41 -10.85 -27.98 -18.84
CA ILE A 41 -9.94 -26.95 -19.37
C ILE A 41 -10.38 -26.50 -20.77
N VAL A 42 -10.70 -27.42 -21.66
CA VAL A 42 -11.13 -27.11 -23.05
C VAL A 42 -12.50 -26.40 -23.08
N ARG A 43 -13.37 -26.60 -22.08
CA ARG A 43 -14.65 -25.88 -21.99
C ARG A 43 -14.51 -24.40 -21.65
N ASP A 44 -13.41 -24.00 -21.01
CA ASP A 44 -13.13 -22.62 -20.64
C ASP A 44 -12.42 -21.81 -21.76
N ASP A 45 -12.08 -22.44 -22.90
CA ASP A 45 -11.17 -21.89 -23.91
C ASP A 45 -11.76 -20.84 -24.87
N GLN A 46 -12.95 -20.30 -24.62
CA GLN A 46 -13.56 -19.35 -25.57
C GLN A 46 -14.11 -18.06 -24.95
N ILE A 47 -13.48 -17.52 -23.92
CA ILE A 47 -13.83 -16.19 -23.43
C ILE A 47 -13.09 -15.14 -24.28
N THR A 48 -13.60 -14.85 -25.46
CA THR A 48 -13.05 -13.84 -26.37
C THR A 48 -13.59 -12.44 -26.12
N ASP A 49 -14.69 -12.33 -25.39
CA ASP A 49 -15.27 -11.05 -24.96
C ASP A 49 -15.99 -11.20 -23.61
N LEU A 50 -16.17 -10.09 -22.90
CA LEU A 50 -16.88 -10.04 -21.62
C LEU A 50 -18.37 -9.80 -21.85
N ILE A 51 -19.20 -10.84 -21.66
CA ILE A 51 -20.67 -10.71 -21.77
C ILE A 51 -21.25 -9.83 -20.65
N SER A 52 -20.54 -9.73 -19.51
CA SER A 52 -20.92 -8.88 -18.40
C SER A 52 -20.58 -7.40 -18.63
N TYR A 53 -19.72 -7.06 -19.61
CA TYR A 53 -19.25 -5.69 -19.80
C TYR A 53 -20.36 -4.67 -20.10
N PRO A 54 -21.35 -4.94 -20.96
CA PRO A 54 -22.47 -4.03 -21.17
C PRO A 54 -23.30 -3.75 -19.92
N LEU A 55 -23.34 -4.71 -18.97
CA LEU A 55 -24.09 -4.56 -17.72
C LEU A 55 -23.41 -3.59 -16.75
N ILE A 56 -22.06 -3.60 -16.71
CA ILE A 56 -21.27 -2.85 -15.76
C ILE A 56 -20.72 -1.53 -16.31
N SER A 57 -20.63 -1.39 -17.63
CA SER A 57 -19.97 -0.23 -18.27
C SER A 57 -20.58 1.11 -17.86
N LYS A 58 -21.89 1.16 -17.61
CA LYS A 58 -22.62 2.35 -17.15
C LYS A 58 -22.26 2.76 -15.72
N ASN A 59 -21.83 1.79 -14.89
CA ASN A 59 -21.48 2.01 -13.49
C ASN A 59 -19.98 2.33 -13.32
N LEU A 60 -19.19 2.13 -14.38
CA LEU A 60 -17.77 2.45 -14.38
C LEU A 60 -17.55 3.92 -14.75
N ALA A 61 -16.82 4.64 -13.91
CA ALA A 61 -16.53 6.06 -14.16
C ALA A 61 -15.77 6.30 -15.48
N TYR A 62 -15.03 5.28 -15.94
CA TYR A 62 -14.21 5.31 -17.16
C TYR A 62 -14.20 3.94 -17.82
N ASN A 63 -14.37 3.92 -19.15
CA ASN A 63 -14.14 2.74 -19.97
C ASN A 63 -12.67 2.69 -20.35
N LEU A 64 -11.89 1.88 -19.63
CA LEU A 64 -10.47 1.79 -19.85
C LEU A 64 -10.13 0.47 -20.55
N PRO A 65 -9.68 0.51 -21.82
CA PRO A 65 -9.40 -0.68 -22.61
C PRO A 65 -8.47 -1.66 -21.91
N HIS A 66 -7.41 -1.17 -21.27
CA HIS A 66 -6.44 -1.99 -20.56
C HIS A 66 -7.05 -2.84 -19.42
N GLN A 67 -8.12 -2.37 -18.75
CA GLN A 67 -8.80 -3.14 -17.70
C GLN A 67 -9.59 -4.30 -18.30
N LYS A 68 -10.30 -4.05 -19.41
CA LYS A 68 -11.03 -5.08 -20.16
C LYS A 68 -10.07 -6.13 -20.70
N ASP A 69 -8.99 -5.72 -21.35
CA ASP A 69 -7.96 -6.61 -21.89
C ASP A 69 -7.29 -7.45 -20.78
N GLY A 70 -7.03 -6.81 -19.63
CA GLY A 70 -6.52 -7.51 -18.47
C GLY A 70 -7.47 -8.57 -17.93
N ALA A 71 -8.76 -8.26 -17.85
CA ALA A 71 -9.76 -9.21 -17.41
C ALA A 71 -9.91 -10.37 -18.41
N LEU A 72 -9.92 -10.08 -19.71
CA LEU A 72 -9.92 -11.11 -20.75
C LEU A 72 -8.69 -12.01 -20.67
N ARG A 73 -7.49 -11.45 -20.52
CA ARG A 73 -6.26 -12.23 -20.39
C ARG A 73 -6.29 -13.12 -19.13
N LEU A 74 -6.79 -12.61 -18.01
CA LEU A 74 -6.95 -13.39 -16.78
C LEU A 74 -7.93 -14.55 -16.95
N LEU A 75 -9.01 -14.38 -17.67
CA LEU A 75 -10.03 -15.39 -17.90
C LEU A 75 -9.63 -16.37 -18.99
N HIS A 76 -9.28 -15.87 -20.16
CA HIS A 76 -9.01 -16.69 -21.35
C HIS A 76 -7.68 -17.46 -21.24
N ASN A 77 -6.58 -16.74 -20.98
CA ASN A 77 -5.26 -17.36 -21.04
C ASN A 77 -4.83 -18.03 -19.72
N LEU A 78 -5.31 -17.50 -18.57
CA LEU A 78 -4.81 -17.88 -17.26
C LEU A 78 -5.88 -18.55 -16.37
N ASN A 79 -7.08 -18.78 -16.89
CA ASN A 79 -8.20 -19.40 -16.17
C ASN A 79 -8.38 -18.84 -14.75
N ALA A 80 -8.32 -17.52 -14.61
CA ALA A 80 -8.36 -16.78 -13.34
C ALA A 80 -7.39 -17.35 -12.26
N THR A 81 -6.25 -17.95 -12.67
CA THR A 81 -5.19 -18.42 -11.78
C THR A 81 -3.90 -17.68 -12.15
N ALA A 82 -3.72 -16.50 -11.58
CA ALA A 82 -2.68 -15.57 -11.99
C ALA A 82 -2.25 -14.60 -10.88
N LEU A 83 -1.08 -14.01 -11.07
CA LEU A 83 -0.59 -12.85 -10.36
C LEU A 83 -0.90 -11.58 -11.20
N LEU A 84 -1.84 -10.76 -10.75
CA LEU A 84 -2.10 -9.44 -11.33
C LEU A 84 -1.18 -8.42 -10.68
N ALA A 85 -0.13 -8.04 -11.41
CA ALA A 85 0.97 -7.21 -10.93
C ALA A 85 0.98 -5.79 -11.55
N ASP A 86 -0.19 -5.27 -11.92
CA ASP A 86 -0.36 -3.93 -12.47
C ASP A 86 0.12 -2.85 -11.50
N GLU A 87 0.68 -1.77 -12.03
CA GLU A 87 1.09 -0.61 -11.23
C GLU A 87 -0.05 -0.04 -10.38
N VAL A 88 0.34 0.69 -9.33
CA VAL A 88 -0.63 1.38 -8.47
C VAL A 88 -1.47 2.36 -9.30
N GLY A 89 -2.79 2.35 -9.11
CA GLY A 89 -3.71 3.26 -9.78
C GLY A 89 -4.26 2.76 -11.12
N LEU A 90 -3.80 1.64 -11.67
CA LEU A 90 -4.35 1.05 -12.91
C LEU A 90 -5.70 0.33 -12.72
N GLY A 91 -6.20 0.26 -11.49
CA GLY A 91 -7.53 -0.28 -11.21
C GLY A 91 -7.58 -1.81 -11.11
N LYS A 92 -6.60 -2.43 -10.41
CA LYS A 92 -6.61 -3.88 -10.12
C LYS A 92 -7.95 -4.38 -9.59
N THR A 93 -8.58 -3.61 -8.69
CA THR A 93 -9.92 -3.92 -8.15
C THR A 93 -10.97 -3.99 -9.26
N ILE A 94 -10.93 -3.05 -10.22
CA ILE A 94 -11.88 -3.02 -11.34
C ILE A 94 -11.65 -4.20 -12.28
N THR A 95 -10.40 -4.45 -12.68
CA THR A 95 -10.04 -5.61 -13.50
C THR A 95 -10.49 -6.92 -12.84
N THR A 96 -10.29 -7.04 -11.53
CA THR A 96 -10.72 -8.22 -10.76
C THR A 96 -12.24 -8.30 -10.65
N GLY A 97 -12.92 -7.17 -10.45
CA GLY A 97 -14.40 -7.10 -10.45
C GLY A 97 -15.00 -7.55 -11.78
N MET A 98 -14.38 -7.20 -12.92
CA MET A 98 -14.78 -7.71 -14.24
C MET A 98 -14.65 -9.24 -14.32
N VAL A 99 -13.53 -9.80 -13.83
CA VAL A 99 -13.33 -11.26 -13.78
C VAL A 99 -14.39 -11.94 -12.92
N ILE A 100 -14.71 -11.37 -11.75
CA ILE A 100 -15.75 -11.90 -10.85
C ILE A 100 -17.11 -11.87 -11.53
N LYS A 101 -17.51 -10.69 -12.06
CA LYS A 101 -18.83 -10.52 -12.69
C LYS A 101 -19.00 -11.46 -13.86
N GLU A 102 -18.00 -11.55 -14.73
CA GLU A 102 -18.00 -12.45 -15.87
C GLU A 102 -18.15 -13.91 -15.46
N GLY A 103 -17.42 -14.35 -14.43
CA GLY A 103 -17.50 -15.72 -13.95
C GLY A 103 -18.83 -16.08 -13.28
N ILE A 104 -19.49 -15.09 -12.66
CA ILE A 104 -20.84 -15.26 -12.10
C ILE A 104 -21.86 -15.36 -13.23
N GLU A 105 -21.83 -14.44 -14.21
CA GLU A 105 -22.77 -14.43 -15.34
C GLU A 105 -22.64 -15.70 -16.21
N ARG A 106 -21.45 -16.23 -16.37
CA ARG A 106 -21.22 -17.51 -17.05
C ARG A 106 -21.48 -18.74 -16.18
N GLY A 107 -21.76 -18.56 -14.88
CA GLY A 107 -22.17 -19.62 -13.95
C GLY A 107 -21.05 -20.52 -13.43
N PHE A 108 -19.76 -20.22 -13.69
CA PHE A 108 -18.65 -21.03 -13.17
C PHE A 108 -18.06 -20.52 -11.84
N LEU A 109 -18.43 -19.32 -11.37
CA LEU A 109 -18.09 -18.79 -10.05
C LEU A 109 -19.33 -18.71 -9.17
N LYS A 110 -19.41 -19.59 -8.16
CA LYS A 110 -20.52 -19.67 -7.20
C LYS A 110 -20.09 -19.39 -5.77
N ARG A 111 -18.81 -19.66 -5.44
CA ARG A 111 -18.23 -19.40 -4.12
C ARG A 111 -16.92 -18.67 -4.26
N ILE A 112 -16.87 -17.44 -3.76
CA ILE A 112 -15.74 -16.53 -3.93
C ILE A 112 -15.32 -15.97 -2.57
N VAL A 113 -14.01 -15.95 -2.30
CA VAL A 113 -13.47 -15.27 -1.14
C VAL A 113 -12.38 -14.28 -1.53
N ILE A 114 -12.46 -13.09 -0.96
CA ILE A 114 -11.46 -12.04 -1.08
C ILE A 114 -10.79 -11.86 0.28
N LEU A 115 -9.47 -12.05 0.32
CA LEU A 115 -8.63 -11.79 1.48
C LEU A 115 -7.85 -10.51 1.24
N THR A 116 -8.05 -9.52 2.11
CA THR A 116 -7.48 -8.19 1.92
C THR A 116 -6.97 -7.62 3.25
N PRO A 117 -6.10 -6.59 3.26
CA PRO A 117 -5.80 -5.85 4.47
C PRO A 117 -7.06 -5.31 5.17
N PRO A 118 -7.03 -5.16 6.51
CA PRO A 118 -8.20 -4.67 7.27
C PRO A 118 -8.80 -3.38 6.73
N SER A 119 -7.96 -2.45 6.31
CA SER A 119 -8.34 -1.14 5.78
C SER A 119 -9.07 -1.17 4.44
N LEU A 120 -8.94 -2.26 3.68
CA LEU A 120 -9.53 -2.39 2.35
C LEU A 120 -10.79 -3.26 2.31
N VAL A 121 -11.17 -3.88 3.44
CA VAL A 121 -12.34 -4.78 3.51
C VAL A 121 -13.62 -4.07 3.06
N ASP A 122 -13.87 -2.89 3.62
CA ASP A 122 -15.07 -2.10 3.32
C ASP A 122 -15.05 -1.56 1.89
N GLN A 123 -13.88 -1.13 1.41
CA GLN A 123 -13.72 -0.64 0.05
C GLN A 123 -14.05 -1.75 -0.97
N TRP A 124 -13.58 -2.97 -0.76
CA TRP A 124 -13.90 -4.09 -1.64
C TRP A 124 -15.40 -4.35 -1.72
N VAL A 125 -16.08 -4.41 -0.57
CA VAL A 125 -17.54 -4.61 -0.52
C VAL A 125 -18.27 -3.48 -1.23
N GLN A 126 -17.90 -2.24 -0.97
CA GLN A 126 -18.52 -1.07 -1.59
C GLN A 126 -18.31 -1.05 -3.12
N GLU A 127 -17.06 -1.21 -3.59
CA GLU A 127 -16.76 -1.17 -5.01
C GLU A 127 -17.44 -2.29 -5.80
N LEU A 128 -17.52 -3.49 -5.24
CA LEU A 128 -18.23 -4.61 -5.88
C LEU A 128 -19.74 -4.40 -5.92
N SER A 129 -20.33 -3.83 -4.88
CA SER A 129 -21.74 -3.49 -4.85
C SER A 129 -22.09 -2.36 -5.83
N GLU A 130 -21.37 -1.23 -5.76
CA GLU A 130 -21.69 -0.04 -6.56
C GLU A 130 -21.39 -0.20 -8.06
N LYS A 131 -20.26 -0.84 -8.40
CA LYS A 131 -19.79 -0.91 -9.79
C LYS A 131 -20.19 -2.19 -10.51
N PHE A 132 -20.33 -3.29 -9.78
CA PHE A 132 -20.58 -4.62 -10.37
C PHE A 132 -21.92 -5.21 -9.96
N GLU A 133 -22.66 -4.57 -9.06
CA GLU A 133 -23.96 -5.04 -8.54
C GLU A 133 -23.83 -6.45 -7.94
N ILE A 134 -22.75 -6.69 -7.15
CA ILE A 134 -22.47 -7.96 -6.48
C ILE A 134 -22.40 -7.72 -4.97
N ASP A 135 -23.22 -8.42 -4.21
CA ASP A 135 -23.33 -8.30 -2.77
C ASP A 135 -22.36 -9.25 -2.05
N PHE A 136 -21.17 -8.76 -1.70
CA PHE A 136 -20.22 -9.46 -0.86
C PHE A 136 -20.47 -9.17 0.62
N LYS A 137 -20.31 -10.19 1.48
CA LYS A 137 -20.48 -10.07 2.93
C LYS A 137 -19.14 -10.15 3.65
N ILE A 138 -19.01 -9.38 4.71
CA ILE A 138 -17.80 -9.37 5.54
C ILE A 138 -17.84 -10.55 6.50
N VAL A 139 -16.74 -11.28 6.56
CA VAL A 139 -16.53 -12.35 7.54
C VAL A 139 -15.93 -11.77 8.81
N GLU A 140 -16.69 -11.76 9.87
CA GLU A 140 -16.24 -11.31 11.19
C GLU A 140 -15.96 -12.47 12.14
N SER A 141 -16.74 -13.54 12.03
CA SER A 141 -16.69 -14.71 12.87
C SER A 141 -16.45 -16.01 12.06
N PRO A 142 -16.00 -17.10 12.70
CA PRO A 142 -15.84 -18.38 12.02
C PRO A 142 -17.12 -18.95 11.41
N GLU A 143 -18.27 -18.65 12.01
CA GLU A 143 -19.58 -19.15 11.59
C GLU A 143 -20.06 -18.53 10.27
N ASP A 144 -19.53 -17.36 9.90
CA ASP A 144 -19.93 -16.62 8.71
C ASP A 144 -19.47 -17.30 7.42
N TRP A 145 -18.42 -18.14 7.49
CA TRP A 145 -17.92 -18.87 6.33
C TRP A 145 -18.94 -19.78 5.67
N ALA A 146 -19.79 -20.41 6.48
CA ALA A 146 -20.83 -21.30 5.96
C ALA A 146 -22.02 -20.53 5.38
N LYS A 147 -22.27 -19.30 5.86
CA LYS A 147 -23.45 -18.49 5.50
C LYS A 147 -23.28 -17.77 4.18
N HIS A 148 -22.04 -17.41 3.79
CA HIS A 148 -21.80 -16.51 2.67
C HIS A 148 -21.15 -17.22 1.49
N GLN A 149 -21.77 -17.07 0.32
CA GLN A 149 -21.20 -17.54 -0.95
C GLN A 149 -20.12 -16.59 -1.46
N PHE A 150 -20.35 -15.28 -1.30
CA PHE A 150 -19.43 -14.21 -1.65
C PHE A 150 -18.94 -13.54 -0.37
N ALA A 151 -17.68 -13.72 -0.04
CA ALA A 151 -17.10 -13.33 1.24
C ALA A 151 -15.88 -12.42 1.07
N VAL A 152 -15.79 -11.37 1.90
CA VAL A 152 -14.57 -10.56 2.08
C VAL A 152 -14.11 -10.73 3.50
N ALA A 153 -12.81 -10.98 3.71
CA ALA A 153 -12.25 -11.14 5.03
C ALA A 153 -10.90 -10.43 5.17
N SER A 154 -10.63 -9.92 6.38
CA SER A 154 -9.30 -9.40 6.71
C SER A 154 -8.29 -10.53 6.85
N ILE A 155 -7.22 -10.51 6.03
CA ILE A 155 -6.13 -11.50 6.10
C ILE A 155 -5.44 -11.49 7.48
N ASP A 156 -5.46 -10.37 8.18
CA ASP A 156 -4.87 -10.24 9.51
C ASP A 156 -5.76 -10.84 10.61
N ARG A 157 -7.06 -10.86 10.41
CA ARG A 157 -8.02 -11.53 11.31
C ARG A 157 -7.99 -13.04 11.12
N VAL A 158 -8.05 -13.51 9.88
CA VAL A 158 -8.15 -14.95 9.58
C VAL A 158 -6.86 -15.72 9.89
N LYS A 159 -5.69 -15.07 9.88
CA LYS A 159 -4.40 -15.69 10.22
C LYS A 159 -4.23 -16.01 11.71
N ILE A 160 -5.17 -15.61 12.59
CA ILE A 160 -5.04 -15.84 14.03
C ILE A 160 -5.02 -17.34 14.31
N PHE A 161 -3.90 -17.79 14.88
CA PHE A 161 -3.66 -19.19 15.23
C PHE A 161 -3.83 -19.39 16.73
N ASP A 162 -4.73 -20.30 17.09
CA ASP A 162 -4.92 -20.69 18.49
C ASP A 162 -3.90 -21.75 18.87
N LYS A 163 -2.96 -21.40 19.76
CA LYS A 163 -1.90 -22.30 20.22
C LYS A 163 -2.41 -23.47 21.04
N LYS A 164 -3.55 -23.29 21.76
CA LYS A 164 -4.16 -24.35 22.57
C LYS A 164 -4.84 -25.39 21.70
N LEU A 165 -5.53 -24.94 20.66
CA LEU A 165 -6.23 -25.81 19.71
C LEU A 165 -5.33 -26.27 18.56
N LEU A 166 -4.09 -25.79 18.45
CA LEU A 166 -3.14 -26.05 17.36
C LEU A 166 -3.77 -25.82 15.96
N SER A 167 -4.67 -24.85 15.85
CA SER A 167 -5.43 -24.60 14.64
C SER A 167 -5.69 -23.11 14.43
N PHE A 168 -5.98 -22.71 13.17
CA PHE A 168 -6.48 -21.37 12.91
C PHE A 168 -7.88 -21.18 13.50
N ARG A 169 -8.16 -19.98 14.07
CA ARG A 169 -9.49 -19.64 14.56
C ARG A 169 -10.54 -19.75 13.44
N HIS A 170 -10.19 -19.32 12.23
CA HIS A 170 -11.03 -19.38 11.02
C HIS A 170 -10.80 -20.66 10.17
N LYS A 171 -10.53 -21.81 10.80
CA LYS A 171 -10.24 -23.09 10.12
C LYS A 171 -11.37 -23.59 9.21
N ASP A 172 -12.60 -23.16 9.45
CA ASP A 172 -13.77 -23.59 8.66
C ASP A 172 -13.71 -23.11 7.21
N ALA A 173 -12.99 -22.02 6.93
CA ALA A 173 -12.68 -21.59 5.57
C ALA A 173 -11.93 -22.66 4.75
N HIS A 174 -11.14 -23.52 5.41
CA HIS A 174 -10.37 -24.58 4.75
C HIS A 174 -11.22 -25.80 4.35
N LYS A 175 -12.44 -25.92 4.88
CA LYS A 175 -13.39 -27.00 4.55
C LYS A 175 -14.22 -26.68 3.30
N ILE A 176 -14.20 -25.42 2.88
CA ILE A 176 -15.00 -24.92 1.76
C ILE A 176 -14.19 -25.05 0.47
N SER A 177 -14.79 -25.62 -0.57
CA SER A 177 -14.24 -25.60 -1.92
C SER A 177 -14.61 -24.26 -2.58
N TRP A 178 -13.64 -23.36 -2.68
CA TRP A 178 -13.80 -22.05 -3.30
C TRP A 178 -13.62 -22.14 -4.81
N ASP A 179 -14.54 -21.58 -5.58
CA ASP A 179 -14.36 -21.47 -7.03
C ASP A 179 -13.29 -20.46 -7.39
N LEU A 180 -13.20 -19.37 -6.58
CA LEU A 180 -12.17 -18.34 -6.72
C LEU A 180 -11.73 -17.82 -5.35
N VAL A 181 -10.43 -17.83 -5.12
CA VAL A 181 -9.78 -17.13 -3.99
C VAL A 181 -9.00 -15.95 -4.54
N ILE A 182 -9.17 -14.78 -3.94
CA ILE A 182 -8.46 -13.56 -4.29
C ILE A 182 -7.69 -13.10 -3.06
N VAL A 183 -6.42 -12.74 -3.22
CA VAL A 183 -5.63 -12.12 -2.16
C VAL A 183 -5.11 -10.78 -2.64
N ASP A 184 -5.60 -9.73 -2.03
CA ASP A 184 -5.12 -8.37 -2.28
C ASP A 184 -3.90 -8.06 -1.41
N GLU A 185 -3.02 -7.18 -1.92
CA GLU A 185 -1.71 -6.89 -1.37
C GLU A 185 -0.89 -8.16 -1.10
N ALA A 186 -0.85 -9.03 -2.12
CA ALA A 186 -0.25 -10.35 -2.06
C ALA A 186 1.26 -10.35 -1.71
N HIS A 187 1.96 -9.21 -1.83
CA HIS A 187 3.34 -9.06 -1.35
C HIS A 187 3.48 -9.39 0.15
N LYS A 188 2.38 -9.35 0.93
CA LYS A 188 2.36 -9.79 2.34
C LYS A 188 2.50 -11.32 2.51
N LEU A 189 2.41 -12.09 1.40
CA LEU A 189 2.61 -13.55 1.37
C LEU A 189 4.00 -13.97 0.87
N LYS A 190 4.90 -13.04 0.63
CA LYS A 190 6.24 -13.29 0.09
C LYS A 190 7.12 -14.22 0.92
N GLU A 191 6.86 -14.31 2.22
CA GLU A 191 7.60 -15.14 3.14
C GLU A 191 6.85 -16.45 3.41
N LYS A 192 7.40 -17.55 2.93
CA LYS A 192 6.93 -18.91 3.23
C LYS A 192 7.01 -19.16 4.74
N ASN A 193 6.04 -19.91 5.28
CA ASN A 193 5.90 -20.26 6.70
C ASN A 193 5.33 -19.17 7.63
N THR A 194 5.03 -17.97 7.17
CA THR A 194 4.23 -17.02 7.94
C THR A 194 2.81 -17.55 8.16
N LEU A 195 2.14 -17.09 9.23
CA LEU A 195 0.75 -17.51 9.49
C LEU A 195 -0.20 -17.13 8.35
N ARG A 196 0.02 -15.97 7.69
CA ARG A 196 -0.75 -15.56 6.50
C ARG A 196 -0.56 -16.55 5.36
N TRP A 197 0.69 -16.88 5.04
CA TRP A 197 1.03 -17.81 3.98
C TRP A 197 0.40 -19.19 4.23
N ARG A 198 0.55 -19.73 5.46
CA ARG A 198 0.01 -21.04 5.86
C ARG A 198 -1.52 -21.07 5.80
N PHE A 199 -2.19 -19.99 6.16
CA PHE A 199 -3.65 -19.91 6.07
C PHE A 199 -4.10 -20.00 4.61
N VAL A 200 -3.52 -19.18 3.73
CA VAL A 200 -3.87 -19.13 2.30
C VAL A 200 -3.52 -20.44 1.56
N ASP A 201 -2.39 -21.06 1.91
CA ASP A 201 -1.94 -22.32 1.30
C ASP A 201 -2.94 -23.46 1.55
N ARG A 202 -3.57 -23.48 2.74
CA ARG A 202 -4.54 -24.51 3.14
C ARG A 202 -5.93 -24.35 2.54
N LEU A 203 -6.26 -23.22 1.93
CA LEU A 203 -7.56 -23.01 1.30
C LEU A 203 -7.73 -23.95 0.10
N GLN A 204 -8.88 -24.63 0.04
CA GLN A 204 -9.27 -25.41 -1.13
C GLN A 204 -9.82 -24.46 -2.20
N LYS A 205 -9.16 -24.36 -3.32
CA LYS A 205 -9.46 -23.38 -4.36
C LYS A 205 -9.29 -23.96 -5.76
N LYS A 206 -10.25 -23.67 -6.64
CA LYS A 206 -10.18 -24.06 -8.08
C LYS A 206 -9.39 -23.02 -8.87
N ARG A 207 -9.60 -21.72 -8.58
CA ARG A 207 -8.94 -20.58 -9.21
C ARG A 207 -8.36 -19.68 -8.15
N PHE A 208 -7.27 -18.98 -8.49
CA PHE A 208 -6.54 -18.21 -7.51
C PHE A 208 -5.93 -16.94 -8.10
N LEU A 209 -6.38 -15.78 -7.66
CA LEU A 209 -5.82 -14.47 -8.06
C LEU A 209 -5.04 -13.85 -6.91
N LEU A 210 -3.80 -13.50 -7.19
CA LEU A 210 -2.95 -12.69 -6.33
C LEU A 210 -2.84 -11.29 -6.92
N LEU A 211 -3.14 -10.25 -6.12
CA LEU A 211 -3.09 -8.86 -6.56
C LEU A 211 -1.97 -8.13 -5.82
N THR A 212 -1.07 -7.51 -6.53
CA THR A 212 -0.03 -6.64 -5.95
C THR A 212 0.55 -5.71 -6.99
N ALA A 213 1.00 -4.53 -6.60
CA ALA A 213 1.78 -3.67 -7.48
C ALA A 213 3.28 -4.04 -7.48
N THR A 214 3.74 -4.73 -6.44
CA THR A 214 5.13 -5.08 -6.22
C THR A 214 5.27 -6.58 -5.95
N PRO A 215 5.37 -7.42 -7.01
CA PRO A 215 5.39 -8.87 -6.86
C PRO A 215 6.62 -9.41 -6.14
N PHE A 216 7.72 -8.69 -6.20
CA PHE A 216 8.92 -8.94 -5.39
C PHE A 216 9.59 -7.62 -5.04
N GLN A 217 10.24 -7.59 -3.91
CA GLN A 217 10.92 -6.40 -3.42
C GLN A 217 12.40 -6.68 -3.16
N ASN A 218 12.69 -7.84 -2.62
CA ASN A 218 13.97 -8.16 -1.98
C ASN A 218 14.82 -9.18 -2.71
N ASP A 219 14.14 -10.20 -3.16
CA ASP A 219 14.79 -11.39 -3.68
C ASP A 219 13.81 -12.03 -4.65
N LEU A 220 14.30 -12.53 -5.75
CA LEU A 220 13.51 -13.36 -6.68
C LEU A 220 12.85 -14.56 -5.96
N LEU A 221 13.37 -14.96 -4.81
CA LEU A 221 12.70 -15.96 -3.96
C LEU A 221 11.35 -15.51 -3.43
N GLU A 222 11.12 -14.20 -3.26
CA GLU A 222 9.78 -13.69 -2.87
C GLU A 222 8.78 -13.96 -3.98
N LEU A 223 9.16 -13.66 -5.23
CA LEU A 223 8.37 -13.99 -6.42
C LEU A 223 8.16 -15.51 -6.54
N TYR A 224 9.22 -16.30 -6.34
CA TYR A 224 9.11 -17.76 -6.31
C TYR A 224 8.06 -18.23 -5.29
N ASN A 225 8.07 -17.67 -4.06
CA ASN A 225 7.13 -18.06 -3.01
C ASN A 225 5.67 -17.70 -3.34
N LEU A 226 5.43 -16.56 -4.00
CA LEU A 226 4.11 -16.17 -4.48
C LEU A 226 3.63 -17.10 -5.61
N LEU A 227 4.49 -17.37 -6.58
CA LEU A 227 4.15 -18.26 -7.69
C LEU A 227 4.04 -19.73 -7.26
N HIS A 228 4.76 -20.13 -6.22
CA HIS A 228 4.60 -21.46 -5.62
C HIS A 228 3.22 -21.64 -4.97
N LEU A 229 2.66 -20.59 -4.35
CA LEU A 229 1.27 -20.59 -3.87
C LEU A 229 0.27 -20.67 -5.02
N LEU A 230 0.56 -19.97 -6.11
CA LEU A 230 -0.32 -19.87 -7.27
C LEU A 230 -0.35 -21.19 -8.05
N LYS A 231 0.83 -21.69 -8.42
CA LYS A 231 0.99 -22.90 -9.24
C LYS A 231 2.23 -23.68 -8.77
N ARG A 232 1.99 -24.70 -7.93
CA ARG A 232 3.09 -25.50 -7.38
C ARG A 232 3.88 -26.19 -8.49
N GLY A 233 5.21 -26.11 -8.41
CA GLY A 233 6.11 -26.74 -9.38
C GLY A 233 6.34 -25.96 -10.67
N HIS A 234 5.61 -24.88 -10.94
CA HIS A 234 5.75 -24.07 -12.17
C HIS A 234 7.20 -23.56 -12.40
N LEU A 235 7.88 -23.14 -11.35
CA LEU A 235 9.26 -22.70 -11.39
C LEU A 235 10.26 -23.78 -10.92
N GLY A 236 9.84 -25.04 -10.81
CA GLY A 236 10.65 -26.12 -10.26
C GLY A 236 10.77 -26.09 -8.75
N THR A 237 11.74 -26.82 -8.21
CA THR A 237 12.09 -26.80 -6.79
C THR A 237 12.85 -25.53 -6.41
N VAL A 238 12.85 -25.15 -5.11
CA VAL A 238 13.66 -24.00 -4.63
C VAL A 238 15.14 -24.14 -5.01
N LYS A 239 15.67 -25.37 -5.00
CA LYS A 239 17.07 -25.65 -5.33
C LYS A 239 17.34 -25.37 -6.82
N GLU A 240 16.49 -25.88 -7.68
CA GLU A 240 16.56 -25.66 -9.14
C GLU A 240 16.38 -24.17 -9.48
N PHE A 241 15.40 -23.53 -8.88
CA PHE A 241 15.18 -22.09 -9.08
C PHE A 241 16.40 -21.26 -8.69
N ARG A 242 17.02 -21.57 -7.54
CA ARG A 242 18.25 -20.90 -7.10
C ARG A 242 19.42 -21.13 -8.07
N GLN A 243 19.60 -22.34 -8.54
CA GLN A 243 20.67 -22.67 -9.47
C GLN A 243 20.47 -22.02 -10.85
N LYS A 244 19.23 -21.96 -11.30
CA LYS A 244 18.88 -21.53 -12.66
C LYS A 244 18.73 -20.03 -12.80
N PHE A 245 18.17 -19.37 -11.78
CA PHE A 245 17.76 -17.96 -11.88
C PHE A 245 18.44 -17.03 -10.87
N LEU A 246 19.10 -17.52 -9.80
CA LEU A 246 19.71 -16.64 -8.82
C LEU A 246 21.22 -16.52 -9.02
N TYR A 247 21.68 -15.28 -9.17
CA TYR A 247 23.10 -14.96 -9.16
C TYR A 247 23.61 -14.78 -7.73
N LYS A 248 24.73 -15.41 -7.36
CA LYS A 248 25.28 -15.36 -6.00
C LYS A 248 25.64 -13.96 -5.52
N GLY A 249 25.96 -13.04 -6.43
CA GLY A 249 26.34 -11.67 -6.12
C GLY A 249 25.17 -10.67 -6.12
N ASN A 250 24.06 -11.01 -6.79
CA ASN A 250 22.89 -10.13 -6.85
C ASN A 250 21.61 -10.97 -6.95
N LYS A 251 20.87 -11.06 -5.85
CA LYS A 251 19.67 -11.88 -5.75
C LYS A 251 18.47 -11.39 -6.58
N ARG A 252 18.61 -10.35 -7.37
CA ARG A 252 17.55 -9.68 -8.13
C ARG A 252 17.66 -9.84 -9.63
N HIS A 253 18.89 -9.91 -10.14
CA HIS A 253 19.09 -10.14 -11.56
C HIS A 253 19.08 -11.65 -11.83
N PRO A 254 18.11 -12.14 -12.62
CA PRO A 254 18.08 -13.55 -12.96
C PRO A 254 19.25 -13.91 -13.86
N LEU A 255 19.82 -15.10 -13.65
CA LEU A 255 20.86 -15.65 -14.53
C LEU A 255 20.34 -15.91 -15.96
N ASN A 256 19.06 -16.32 -16.05
CA ASN A 256 18.40 -16.65 -17.32
C ASN A 256 17.09 -15.85 -17.44
N PRO A 257 17.19 -14.56 -17.75
CA PRO A 257 16.05 -13.66 -17.70
C PRO A 257 14.97 -14.00 -18.72
N LEU A 258 15.32 -14.34 -19.99
CA LEU A 258 14.36 -14.70 -21.05
C LEU A 258 13.50 -15.91 -20.67
N GLU A 259 14.13 -16.92 -20.09
CA GLU A 259 13.39 -18.11 -19.67
C GLU A 259 12.48 -17.82 -18.48
N LEU A 260 12.95 -17.00 -17.52
CA LEU A 260 12.11 -16.57 -16.42
C LEU A 260 10.93 -15.76 -16.92
N LYS A 261 11.13 -14.84 -17.87
CA LYS A 261 10.07 -14.06 -18.52
C LYS A 261 8.99 -14.96 -19.10
N LYS A 262 9.35 -15.90 -19.96
CA LYS A 262 8.38 -16.85 -20.56
C LYS A 262 7.55 -17.56 -19.50
N LYS A 263 8.19 -18.03 -18.42
CA LYS A 263 7.48 -18.65 -17.29
C LYS A 263 6.57 -17.69 -16.53
N LEU A 264 6.95 -16.42 -16.43
CA LEU A 264 6.11 -15.39 -15.79
C LEU A 264 4.89 -15.04 -16.65
N GLU A 265 5.04 -14.94 -17.96
CA GLU A 265 3.94 -14.66 -18.89
C GLU A 265 2.80 -15.69 -18.82
N GLU A 266 3.12 -16.93 -18.44
CA GLU A 266 2.15 -18.01 -18.27
C GLU A 266 1.31 -17.89 -16.97
N VAL A 267 1.67 -17.02 -16.04
CA VAL A 267 1.03 -16.92 -14.71
C VAL A 267 0.88 -15.49 -14.20
N MET A 268 1.30 -14.49 -14.97
CA MET A 268 1.31 -13.09 -14.53
C MET A 268 0.75 -12.16 -15.60
N VAL A 269 -0.04 -11.20 -15.16
CA VAL A 269 -0.43 -10.02 -15.94
C VAL A 269 0.21 -8.81 -15.25
N ARG A 270 0.99 -8.03 -15.99
CA ARG A 270 1.61 -6.80 -15.51
C ARG A 270 1.51 -5.74 -16.59
N ARG A 271 1.06 -4.56 -16.20
CA ARG A 271 0.99 -3.37 -17.05
C ARG A 271 1.53 -2.18 -16.28
N ARG A 272 2.13 -1.27 -16.99
CA ARG A 272 2.68 -0.02 -16.45
C ARG A 272 1.79 1.15 -16.85
N ARG A 273 1.92 2.27 -16.15
CA ARG A 273 1.16 3.49 -16.46
C ARG A 273 1.52 4.07 -17.81
N ASP A 274 2.79 3.99 -18.20
CA ASP A 274 3.31 4.45 -19.49
C ASP A 274 2.84 3.60 -20.68
N GLU A 275 2.36 2.39 -20.43
CA GLU A 275 1.75 1.51 -21.43
C GLU A 275 0.24 1.77 -21.61
N THR A 276 -0.32 2.73 -20.86
CA THR A 276 -1.74 3.05 -20.91
C THR A 276 -1.94 4.46 -21.45
N GLU A 277 -3.01 4.67 -22.25
CA GLU A 277 -3.40 5.98 -22.79
C GLU A 277 -4.08 6.89 -21.73
N ILE A 278 -3.72 6.75 -20.46
CA ILE A 278 -4.34 7.53 -19.39
C ILE A 278 -3.59 8.84 -19.21
N ASP A 279 -4.31 9.95 -19.34
CA ASP A 279 -3.79 11.28 -19.02
C ASP A 279 -3.73 11.50 -17.50
N TYR A 280 -2.57 11.19 -16.90
CA TYR A 280 -2.30 11.47 -15.50
C TYR A 280 -2.02 12.95 -15.30
N LYS A 281 -2.72 13.57 -14.36
CA LYS A 281 -2.52 14.99 -14.06
C LYS A 281 -1.25 15.21 -13.25
N GLN A 282 -0.63 16.36 -13.48
CA GLN A 282 0.66 16.70 -12.86
C GLN A 282 0.52 16.86 -11.33
N ARG A 283 1.54 16.38 -10.62
CA ARG A 283 1.75 16.64 -9.19
C ARG A 283 2.61 17.89 -9.06
N ILE A 284 2.15 18.85 -8.30
CA ILE A 284 2.86 20.12 -8.03
C ILE A 284 3.23 20.15 -6.56
N PRO A 285 4.45 19.72 -6.20
CA PRO A 285 4.91 19.77 -4.83
C PRO A 285 5.27 21.20 -4.44
N LYS A 286 4.97 21.56 -3.19
CA LYS A 286 5.30 22.85 -2.59
C LYS A 286 5.77 22.67 -1.16
N ILE A 287 6.98 23.09 -0.85
CA ILE A 287 7.49 23.14 0.53
C ILE A 287 7.05 24.46 1.14
N VAL A 288 6.29 24.37 2.22
CA VAL A 288 5.84 25.51 3.01
C VAL A 288 6.81 25.72 4.16
N LYS A 289 7.72 26.67 4.01
CA LYS A 289 8.71 27.00 5.03
C LYS A 289 8.08 27.78 6.17
N VAL A 290 8.38 27.38 7.40
CA VAL A 290 7.91 28.00 8.65
C VAL A 290 9.10 28.50 9.44
N GLU A 291 9.19 29.82 9.63
CA GLU A 291 10.19 30.44 10.47
C GLU A 291 9.69 30.49 11.92
N LEU A 292 10.49 29.96 12.85
CA LEU A 292 10.20 30.02 14.27
C LEU A 292 10.55 31.39 14.82
N THR A 293 9.78 31.92 15.78
CA THR A 293 10.18 33.04 16.61
C THR A 293 11.39 32.68 17.47
N LYS A 294 12.01 33.65 18.10
CA LYS A 294 13.17 33.41 19.01
C LYS A 294 12.74 32.52 20.18
N GLU A 295 11.56 32.75 20.70
CA GLU A 295 10.98 32.00 21.83
C GLU A 295 10.73 30.56 21.42
N GLU A 296 10.04 30.32 20.29
CA GLU A 296 9.80 28.99 19.75
C GLU A 296 11.09 28.23 19.47
N ARG A 297 12.11 28.94 18.93
CA ARG A 297 13.43 28.37 18.70
C ARG A 297 14.08 27.91 20.00
N THR A 298 14.04 28.74 21.05
CA THR A 298 14.59 28.40 22.37
C THR A 298 13.89 27.15 22.95
N ILE A 299 12.57 27.09 22.83
CA ILE A 299 11.79 25.94 23.26
C ILE A 299 12.18 24.67 22.50
N TYR A 300 12.30 24.75 21.18
CA TYR A 300 12.74 23.62 20.33
C TYR A 300 14.14 23.13 20.74
N ASP A 301 15.08 24.04 20.89
CA ASP A 301 16.47 23.71 21.24
C ASP A 301 16.56 23.11 22.65
N ASN A 302 15.84 23.65 23.64
CA ASN A 302 15.76 23.11 24.99
C ASN A 302 15.13 21.71 25.00
N THR A 303 14.03 21.51 24.26
CA THR A 303 13.38 20.20 24.17
C THR A 303 14.30 19.17 23.50
N THR A 304 14.99 19.56 22.46
CA THR A 304 15.97 18.72 21.77
C THR A 304 17.14 18.36 22.70
N ARG A 305 17.61 19.32 23.52
CA ARG A 305 18.65 19.08 24.52
C ARG A 305 18.18 18.10 25.61
N LEU A 306 16.98 18.25 26.12
CA LEU A 306 16.38 17.33 27.09
C LEU A 306 16.38 15.88 26.55
N LEU A 307 15.93 15.70 25.32
CA LEU A 307 15.88 14.37 24.70
C LEU A 307 17.26 13.75 24.51
N LYS A 308 18.28 14.57 24.17
CA LYS A 308 19.67 14.12 24.04
C LYS A 308 20.24 13.69 25.38
N GLU A 309 20.13 14.55 26.40
CA GLU A 309 20.63 14.25 27.75
C GLU A 309 20.00 12.96 28.26
N TYR A 310 18.70 12.78 28.06
CA TYR A 310 18.01 11.55 28.45
C TYR A 310 18.53 10.33 27.68
N TYR A 311 18.76 10.45 26.37
CA TYR A 311 19.28 9.35 25.56
C TYR A 311 20.67 8.88 25.97
N PHE A 312 21.57 9.82 26.27
CA PHE A 312 22.95 9.50 26.63
C PHE A 312 23.13 9.11 28.11
N ASN A 313 22.28 9.63 29.01
CA ASN A 313 22.37 9.40 30.45
C ASN A 313 21.52 8.21 30.93
N ALA A 314 20.80 7.53 30.05
CA ALA A 314 20.03 6.32 30.38
C ALA A 314 21.00 5.17 30.72
N ASN A 315 21.54 5.19 31.94
CA ASN A 315 22.47 4.20 32.49
C ASN A 315 21.95 2.77 32.25
N GLY A 316 22.59 2.06 31.33
CA GLY A 316 22.36 0.62 31.10
C GLY A 316 21.13 0.23 30.27
N ASN A 317 20.11 1.07 30.15
CA ASN A 317 18.87 0.76 29.42
C ASN A 317 18.74 1.61 28.14
N LYS A 318 19.72 1.44 27.23
CA LYS A 318 19.72 2.13 25.91
C LYS A 318 18.41 1.94 25.10
N ILE A 319 17.69 0.85 25.34
CA ILE A 319 16.43 0.54 24.66
C ILE A 319 15.33 1.52 25.09
N ASN A 320 15.19 1.79 26.38
CA ASN A 320 14.13 2.70 26.89
C ASN A 320 14.38 4.15 26.50
N GLY A 321 15.62 4.66 26.59
CA GLY A 321 15.97 6.02 26.15
C GLY A 321 15.71 6.25 24.67
N ARG A 322 16.03 5.26 23.82
CA ARG A 322 15.80 5.29 22.38
C ARG A 322 14.31 5.35 22.06
N LEU A 323 13.48 4.53 22.70
CA LEU A 323 12.02 4.50 22.49
C LEU A 323 11.36 5.84 22.81
N ILE A 324 11.80 6.51 23.88
CA ILE A 324 11.24 7.78 24.32
C ILE A 324 11.58 8.90 23.34
N VAL A 325 12.83 8.99 22.90
CA VAL A 325 13.23 9.98 21.89
C VAL A 325 12.43 9.78 20.61
N PHE A 326 12.29 8.55 20.16
CA PHE A 326 11.50 8.23 18.98
C PHE A 326 9.99 8.54 19.13
N ALA A 327 9.46 8.52 20.34
CA ALA A 327 8.06 8.84 20.60
C ALA A 327 7.80 10.35 20.69
N ILE A 328 8.78 11.13 21.17
CA ILE A 328 8.60 12.55 21.46
C ILE A 328 9.09 13.44 20.29
N LEU A 329 10.22 13.10 19.69
CA LEU A 329 10.85 13.92 18.64
C LEU A 329 9.92 14.29 17.46
N PRO A 330 9.11 13.36 16.90
CA PRO A 330 8.16 13.72 15.86
C PRO A 330 7.03 14.66 16.34
N LYS A 331 6.74 14.69 17.63
CA LYS A 331 5.67 15.53 18.20
C LYS A 331 6.11 16.97 18.40
N ILE A 332 7.41 17.18 18.69
CA ILE A 332 7.98 18.52 18.85
C ILE A 332 7.89 19.31 17.54
N THR A 333 8.08 18.62 16.42
CA THR A 333 7.99 19.24 15.08
C THR A 333 6.57 19.22 14.52
N SER A 334 5.64 18.49 15.16
CA SER A 334 4.23 18.43 14.74
C SER A 334 3.46 19.66 15.23
N SER A 335 3.27 19.81 16.55
CA SER A 335 2.59 20.98 17.12
C SER A 335 3.02 21.26 18.56
N SER A 336 2.87 22.51 18.97
CA SER A 336 3.08 22.94 20.37
C SER A 336 2.27 22.10 21.36
N ARG A 337 1.01 21.81 21.03
CA ARG A 337 0.09 20.98 21.85
C ARG A 337 0.59 19.54 22.01
N ALA A 338 1.05 18.91 20.94
CA ALA A 338 1.57 17.53 20.99
C ALA A 338 2.90 17.45 21.76
N ALA A 339 3.75 18.48 21.65
CA ALA A 339 4.96 18.61 22.43
C ALA A 339 4.66 18.76 23.91
N GLN A 340 3.77 19.70 24.30
CA GLN A 340 3.36 19.93 25.69
C GLN A 340 2.76 18.65 26.32
N GLU A 341 1.84 17.95 25.63
CA GLU A 341 1.31 16.68 26.11
C GLU A 341 2.41 15.67 26.45
N SER A 342 3.44 15.62 25.62
CA SER A 342 4.56 14.68 25.82
C SER A 342 5.46 15.09 27.00
N LEU A 343 5.71 16.38 27.16
CA LEU A 343 6.46 16.91 28.31
C LEU A 343 5.70 16.74 29.62
N GLN A 344 4.37 16.95 29.63
CA GLN A 344 3.51 16.69 30.80
C GLN A 344 3.60 15.24 31.25
N ARG A 345 3.65 14.28 30.31
CA ARG A 345 3.84 12.87 30.65
C ARG A 345 5.20 12.61 31.28
N ILE A 346 6.26 13.32 30.87
CA ILE A 346 7.59 13.21 31.51
C ILE A 346 7.51 13.75 32.94
N VAL A 347 6.94 14.93 33.15
CA VAL A 347 6.77 15.54 34.48
C VAL A 347 5.96 14.68 35.42
N GLY A 348 4.86 14.08 34.93
CA GLY A 348 3.94 13.24 35.73
C GLY A 348 4.46 11.82 36.02
N SER A 349 5.53 11.37 35.37
CA SER A 349 6.02 9.99 35.52
C SER A 349 7.22 9.89 36.47
N LYS A 350 7.12 8.95 37.42
CA LYS A 350 8.21 8.62 38.36
C LYS A 350 9.36 7.83 37.71
N GLU A 351 9.20 7.41 36.46
CA GLU A 351 10.25 6.70 35.71
C GLU A 351 11.42 7.62 35.32
N TYR A 352 11.19 8.95 35.35
CA TYR A 352 12.20 9.96 35.02
C TYR A 352 12.84 10.53 36.30
N SER A 353 14.14 10.89 36.20
CA SER A 353 14.83 11.55 37.30
C SER A 353 14.18 12.90 37.63
N GLU A 354 14.35 13.37 38.86
CA GLU A 354 13.85 14.67 39.30
C GLU A 354 14.41 15.79 38.39
N VAL A 355 15.69 15.78 38.10
CA VAL A 355 16.35 16.73 37.19
C VAL A 355 15.69 16.74 35.80
N THR A 356 15.36 15.57 35.27
CA THR A 356 14.68 15.47 33.97
C THR A 356 13.28 16.06 34.01
N ARG A 357 12.54 15.79 35.09
CA ARG A 357 11.18 16.34 35.29
C ARG A 357 11.19 17.84 35.46
N ASP A 358 12.13 18.37 36.27
CA ASP A 358 12.27 19.83 36.48
C ASP A 358 12.65 20.54 35.19
N PHE A 359 13.54 19.96 34.39
CA PHE A 359 13.87 20.52 33.09
C PHE A 359 12.68 20.51 32.13
N ALA A 360 11.93 19.39 32.08
CA ALA A 360 10.71 19.32 31.29
C ALA A 360 9.64 20.33 31.75
N GLN A 361 9.51 20.56 33.08
CA GLN A 361 8.63 21.58 33.62
C GLN A 361 9.06 22.98 33.19
N GLY A 362 10.34 23.29 33.24
CA GLY A 362 10.85 24.59 32.76
C GLY A 362 10.50 24.87 31.30
N ILE A 363 10.57 23.84 30.44
CA ILE A 363 10.14 23.96 29.03
C ILE A 363 8.63 24.18 28.92
N LEU A 364 7.81 23.53 29.75
CA LEU A 364 6.36 23.77 29.79
C LEU A 364 6.01 25.20 30.24
N ASP A 365 6.78 25.74 31.19
CA ASP A 365 6.63 27.13 31.63
C ASP A 365 7.00 28.12 30.51
N ASP A 366 8.00 27.80 29.68
CA ASP A 366 8.33 28.62 28.50
C ASP A 366 7.21 28.56 27.45
N TYR A 367 6.60 27.39 27.19
CA TYR A 367 5.41 27.28 26.34
C TYR A 367 4.24 28.14 26.86
N SER A 368 4.05 28.22 28.17
CA SER A 368 2.95 29.01 28.77
C SER A 368 3.11 30.51 28.56
N LYS A 369 4.35 30.99 28.39
CA LYS A 369 4.68 32.39 28.10
C LYS A 369 4.60 32.73 26.60
N THR A 370 4.58 31.72 25.73
CA THR A 370 4.59 31.90 24.28
C THR A 370 3.14 31.92 23.76
N SER A 371 2.72 33.06 23.21
CA SER A 371 1.37 33.25 22.66
C SER A 371 1.27 32.88 21.18
N LYS A 372 2.40 32.72 20.49
CA LYS A 372 2.49 32.50 19.05
C LYS A 372 2.80 31.05 18.72
N ASP A 373 2.18 30.54 17.66
CA ASP A 373 2.50 29.25 17.05
C ASP A 373 2.64 29.45 15.54
N SER A 374 3.88 29.65 15.11
CA SER A 374 4.22 30.02 13.74
C SER A 374 3.77 28.98 12.72
N LYS A 375 3.75 27.68 13.09
CA LYS A 375 3.35 26.61 12.18
C LYS A 375 1.86 26.61 11.91
N ILE A 376 1.03 26.80 12.96
CA ILE A 376 -0.42 26.86 12.80
C ILE A 376 -0.85 28.16 12.11
N ASP A 377 -0.19 29.30 12.43
CA ASP A 377 -0.45 30.57 11.77
C ASP A 377 -0.22 30.47 10.25
N LYS A 378 0.88 29.79 9.85
CA LYS A 378 1.19 29.54 8.43
C LYS A 378 0.20 28.59 7.77
N LEU A 379 -0.37 27.64 8.51
CA LEU A 379 -1.46 26.79 8.00
C LEU A 379 -2.72 27.61 7.73
N VAL A 380 -3.10 28.47 8.68
CA VAL A 380 -4.28 29.37 8.54
C VAL A 380 -4.12 30.27 7.30
N GLU A 381 -2.93 30.84 7.11
CA GLU A 381 -2.60 31.66 5.94
C GLU A 381 -2.76 30.86 4.64
N LEU A 382 -2.16 29.65 4.56
CA LEU A 382 -2.23 28.78 3.38
C LEU A 382 -3.67 28.37 3.06
N VAL A 383 -4.47 28.02 4.09
CA VAL A 383 -5.89 27.66 3.91
C VAL A 383 -6.67 28.84 3.32
N LYS A 384 -6.44 30.05 3.83
CA LYS A 384 -7.05 31.27 3.26
C LYS A 384 -6.63 31.50 1.81
N GLU A 385 -5.36 31.34 1.48
CA GLU A 385 -4.87 31.45 0.10
C GLU A 385 -5.51 30.46 -0.84
N ILE A 386 -5.65 29.19 -0.42
CA ILE A 386 -6.27 28.16 -1.26
C ILE A 386 -7.75 28.48 -1.48
N ARG A 387 -8.47 28.86 -0.44
CA ARG A 387 -9.90 29.21 -0.51
C ARG A 387 -10.16 30.48 -1.31
N ALA A 388 -9.23 31.44 -1.32
CA ALA A 388 -9.32 32.64 -2.14
C ALA A 388 -9.26 32.37 -3.65
N ARG A 389 -8.72 31.21 -4.09
CA ARG A 389 -8.69 30.83 -5.51
C ARG A 389 -10.07 30.44 -6.02
N SER A 390 -10.86 29.72 -5.22
CA SER A 390 -12.25 29.36 -5.49
C SER A 390 -12.90 28.85 -4.21
N ASN A 391 -14.18 29.18 -4.02
CA ASN A 391 -14.98 28.67 -2.91
C ASN A 391 -15.20 27.15 -2.98
N ASP A 392 -15.00 26.52 -4.14
CA ASP A 392 -15.17 25.07 -4.32
C ASP A 392 -13.89 24.27 -4.06
N GLU A 393 -12.79 24.95 -3.68
CA GLU A 393 -11.53 24.25 -3.39
C GLU A 393 -11.62 23.44 -2.09
N LYS A 394 -11.54 22.13 -2.24
CA LYS A 394 -11.46 21.19 -1.11
C LYS A 394 -10.03 21.00 -0.67
N ILE A 395 -9.83 20.85 0.63
CA ILE A 395 -8.50 20.70 1.23
C ILE A 395 -8.48 19.44 2.08
N LEU A 396 -7.50 18.57 1.81
CA LEU A 396 -7.21 17.39 2.63
C LEU A 396 -5.94 17.66 3.43
N ILE A 397 -6.05 17.65 4.76
CA ILE A 397 -4.92 17.89 5.67
C ILE A 397 -4.58 16.58 6.38
N TYR A 398 -3.30 16.20 6.32
CA TYR A 398 -2.78 15.08 7.06
C TYR A 398 -1.89 15.51 8.22
N THR A 399 -2.09 14.86 9.36
CA THR A 399 -1.19 14.91 10.51
C THR A 399 -0.99 13.51 11.10
N ARG A 400 0.14 13.29 11.78
CA ARG A 400 0.44 11.99 12.41
C ARG A 400 -0.24 11.82 13.77
N HIS A 401 -0.55 12.93 14.46
CA HIS A 401 -0.92 12.94 15.86
C HIS A 401 -2.37 13.41 16.09
N PRO A 402 -3.20 12.62 16.79
CA PRO A 402 -4.58 13.02 17.12
C PRO A 402 -4.66 14.34 17.89
N THR A 403 -3.68 14.60 18.76
CA THR A 403 -3.59 15.88 19.50
C THR A 403 -3.40 17.06 18.55
N THR A 404 -2.52 16.93 17.57
CA THR A 404 -2.30 17.94 16.53
C THR A 404 -3.55 18.12 15.66
N LEU A 405 -4.24 17.03 15.31
CA LEU A 405 -5.49 17.10 14.54
C LEU A 405 -6.53 17.98 15.24
N ARG A 406 -6.81 17.71 16.52
CA ARG A 406 -7.77 18.50 17.30
C ARG A 406 -7.33 19.97 17.43
N TYR A 407 -6.03 20.20 17.58
CA TYR A 407 -5.48 21.54 17.65
C TYR A 407 -5.66 22.30 16.33
N ILE A 408 -5.46 21.66 15.18
CA ILE A 408 -5.72 22.25 13.87
C ILE A 408 -7.22 22.59 13.71
N VAL A 409 -8.11 21.67 14.09
CA VAL A 409 -9.56 21.91 14.05
C VAL A 409 -9.94 23.13 14.89
N GLU A 410 -9.46 23.21 16.14
CA GLU A 410 -9.68 24.36 17.04
C GLU A 410 -9.27 25.68 16.37
N LYS A 411 -8.10 25.72 15.73
CA LYS A 411 -7.56 26.95 15.12
C LYS A 411 -8.19 27.32 13.77
N LEU A 412 -8.70 26.36 13.04
CA LEU A 412 -9.41 26.61 11.78
C LEU A 412 -10.90 26.87 11.95
N SER A 413 -11.48 26.58 13.13
CA SER A 413 -12.91 26.81 13.40
C SER A 413 -13.30 28.29 13.28
N ASP A 414 -12.37 29.22 13.57
CA ASP A 414 -12.60 30.65 13.45
C ASP A 414 -12.75 31.16 12.01
N LEU A 415 -12.49 30.30 11.01
CA LEU A 415 -12.56 30.67 9.59
C LEU A 415 -13.93 30.49 8.94
N ASN A 416 -14.96 30.12 9.70
CA ASN A 416 -16.29 29.80 9.16
C ASN A 416 -16.27 28.75 8.06
N LEU A 417 -15.39 27.75 8.18
CA LEU A 417 -15.25 26.63 7.24
C LEU A 417 -15.81 25.36 7.88
N ASN A 418 -16.48 24.54 7.07
CA ASN A 418 -16.97 23.25 7.50
C ASN A 418 -15.83 22.23 7.50
N ILE A 419 -15.48 21.73 8.69
CA ILE A 419 -14.33 20.84 8.91
C ILE A 419 -14.82 19.46 9.32
N ILE A 420 -14.29 18.43 8.67
CA ILE A 420 -14.48 17.04 9.04
C ILE A 420 -13.21 16.48 9.67
N GLU A 421 -13.34 15.94 10.86
CA GLU A 421 -12.28 15.15 11.52
C GLU A 421 -12.36 13.68 11.12
N PHE A 422 -11.22 13.10 10.75
CA PHE A 422 -11.13 11.72 10.34
C PHE A 422 -10.01 10.99 11.07
N MET A 423 -10.36 10.32 12.16
CA MET A 423 -9.43 9.59 13.02
C MET A 423 -9.68 8.08 12.96
N GLY A 424 -8.71 7.30 13.40
CA GLY A 424 -8.90 5.88 13.65
C GLY A 424 -9.98 5.64 14.72
N GLY A 425 -10.71 4.52 14.60
CA GLY A 425 -11.75 4.15 15.55
C GLY A 425 -13.18 4.58 15.18
N LEU A 426 -13.36 5.35 14.10
CA LEU A 426 -14.70 5.62 13.57
C LEU A 426 -15.32 4.32 13.03
N ASP A 427 -16.63 4.14 13.28
CA ASP A 427 -17.38 3.04 12.67
C ASP A 427 -17.53 3.23 11.14
N ARG A 428 -18.02 2.17 10.48
CA ARG A 428 -18.11 2.13 9.04
C ARG A 428 -19.10 3.13 8.46
N GLU A 429 -20.26 3.25 9.09
CA GLU A 429 -21.34 4.12 8.62
C GLU A 429 -20.94 5.59 8.75
N GLU A 430 -20.32 5.94 9.88
CA GLU A 430 -19.83 7.28 10.13
C GLU A 430 -18.71 7.68 9.16
N LYS A 431 -17.79 6.75 8.84
CA LYS A 431 -16.76 6.96 7.81
C LYS A 431 -17.40 7.28 6.47
N SER A 432 -18.36 6.47 6.03
CA SER A 432 -19.06 6.66 4.74
C SER A 432 -19.78 8.00 4.70
N ARG A 433 -20.56 8.33 5.74
CA ARG A 433 -21.28 9.62 5.85
C ARG A 433 -20.35 10.82 5.72
N ARG A 434 -19.20 10.79 6.42
CA ARG A 434 -18.22 11.88 6.40
C ARG A 434 -17.55 12.05 5.04
N ILE A 435 -17.22 10.94 4.37
CA ILE A 435 -16.65 10.98 3.02
C ILE A 435 -17.67 11.55 2.02
N ASP A 436 -18.90 11.08 2.08
CA ASP A 436 -19.97 11.54 1.18
C ASP A 436 -20.28 13.03 1.40
N SER A 437 -20.28 13.49 2.64
CA SER A 437 -20.42 14.91 3.00
C SER A 437 -19.26 15.73 2.39
N PHE A 438 -18.02 15.29 2.54
CA PHE A 438 -16.87 15.97 1.93
C PHE A 438 -16.94 15.94 0.40
N LYS A 439 -17.37 14.83 -0.20
CA LYS A 439 -17.52 14.70 -1.65
C LYS A 439 -18.60 15.63 -2.21
N ARG A 440 -19.76 15.74 -1.55
CA ARG A 440 -20.86 16.63 -1.97
C ARG A 440 -20.53 18.11 -1.84
N GLY A 441 -19.59 18.48 -0.97
CA GLY A 441 -19.22 19.87 -0.70
C GLY A 441 -19.88 20.45 0.54
N ASP A 442 -20.51 19.61 1.39
CA ASP A 442 -21.02 20.02 2.69
C ASP A 442 -19.87 20.37 3.66
N ALA A 443 -18.66 19.92 3.34
CA ALA A 443 -17.44 20.25 4.07
C ALA A 443 -16.35 20.77 3.13
N ASP A 444 -15.58 21.74 3.61
CA ASP A 444 -14.50 22.44 2.89
C ASP A 444 -13.15 21.74 3.13
N ILE A 445 -12.96 21.27 4.36
CA ILE A 445 -11.70 20.70 4.83
C ILE A 445 -11.96 19.33 5.47
N LEU A 446 -11.14 18.35 5.11
CA LEU A 446 -11.04 17.09 5.82
C LEU A 446 -9.65 16.97 6.43
N ILE A 447 -9.60 16.78 7.75
CA ILE A 447 -8.35 16.60 8.50
C ILE A 447 -8.27 15.15 8.96
N SER A 448 -7.20 14.45 8.60
CA SER A 448 -7.06 13.03 8.89
C SER A 448 -5.71 12.66 9.48
N THR A 449 -5.73 11.60 10.30
CA THR A 449 -4.52 10.84 10.61
C THR A 449 -4.28 9.76 9.53
N ASP A 450 -3.05 9.24 9.42
CA ASP A 450 -2.71 8.19 8.45
C ASP A 450 -3.65 6.98 8.56
N THR A 451 -3.94 6.53 9.79
CA THR A 451 -4.84 5.40 10.05
C THR A 451 -6.32 5.72 9.77
N GLY A 452 -6.71 6.99 9.85
CA GLY A 452 -8.08 7.42 9.57
C GLY A 452 -8.42 7.26 8.08
N ALA A 453 -7.58 7.80 7.21
CA ALA A 453 -7.81 7.84 5.77
C ALA A 453 -7.25 6.64 4.99
N GLU A 454 -6.77 5.60 5.67
CA GLU A 454 -6.22 4.41 5.00
C GLU A 454 -7.31 3.73 4.15
N GLY A 455 -7.01 3.47 2.88
CA GLY A 455 -7.92 2.81 1.94
C GLY A 455 -8.90 3.74 1.20
N LEU A 456 -9.06 5.00 1.63
CA LEU A 456 -10.05 5.92 1.06
C LEU A 456 -9.62 6.54 -0.27
N ASN A 457 -10.61 7.06 -1.02
CA ASN A 457 -10.42 7.71 -2.31
C ASN A 457 -10.86 9.18 -2.25
N PHE A 458 -9.94 10.10 -2.55
CA PHE A 458 -10.14 11.55 -2.56
C PHE A 458 -9.79 12.19 -3.90
N GLN A 459 -9.98 11.48 -5.02
CA GLN A 459 -9.66 11.99 -6.37
C GLN A 459 -10.46 13.25 -6.75
N PHE A 460 -11.53 13.58 -6.04
CA PHE A 460 -12.31 14.81 -6.21
C PHE A 460 -11.66 16.02 -5.51
N CYS A 461 -10.64 15.82 -4.68
CA CYS A 461 -9.83 16.84 -4.04
C CYS A 461 -8.50 16.98 -4.77
N ARG A 462 -7.96 18.21 -4.87
CA ARG A 462 -6.67 18.47 -5.51
C ARG A 462 -5.63 19.12 -4.60
N ASN A 463 -6.01 19.57 -3.41
CA ASN A 463 -5.11 20.19 -2.47
C ASN A 463 -4.85 19.24 -1.29
N LEU A 464 -3.61 18.77 -1.19
CA LEU A 464 -3.13 17.93 -0.10
C LEU A 464 -2.14 18.73 0.74
N ILE A 465 -2.39 18.83 2.03
CA ILE A 465 -1.49 19.46 2.99
C ILE A 465 -0.94 18.39 3.94
N ASN A 466 0.37 18.17 3.91
CA ASN A 466 1.09 17.42 4.93
C ASN A 466 1.52 18.43 6.00
N TYR A 467 0.74 18.56 7.09
CA TYR A 467 1.09 19.45 8.20
C TYR A 467 2.31 18.94 8.95
N ASP A 468 2.38 17.63 9.16
CA ASP A 468 3.61 16.91 9.47
C ASP A 468 3.84 15.79 8.46
N LEU A 469 5.08 15.68 7.98
CA LEU A 469 5.43 14.69 6.97
C LEU A 469 5.84 13.38 7.65
N PRO A 470 5.31 12.23 7.20
CA PRO A 470 5.88 10.95 7.59
C PRO A 470 7.33 10.84 7.11
N TRP A 471 8.20 10.34 7.97
CA TRP A 471 9.61 10.13 7.60
C TRP A 471 9.83 8.87 6.75
N ASN A 472 8.77 8.12 6.55
CA ASN A 472 8.73 7.03 5.58
C ASN A 472 8.13 7.56 4.27
N PRO A 473 8.91 7.65 3.19
CA PRO A 473 8.45 8.17 1.90
C PRO A 473 7.32 7.34 1.30
N MET A 474 7.22 6.05 1.63
CA MET A 474 6.11 5.20 1.21
C MET A 474 4.76 5.66 1.79
N SER A 475 4.77 6.18 3.03
CA SER A 475 3.57 6.74 3.64
C SER A 475 3.15 8.04 2.92
N VAL A 476 4.12 8.85 2.50
CA VAL A 476 3.85 10.07 1.69
C VAL A 476 3.25 9.69 0.34
N GLU A 477 3.82 8.71 -0.36
CA GLU A 477 3.26 8.20 -1.62
C GLU A 477 1.85 7.63 -1.43
N GLN A 478 1.58 6.95 -0.33
CA GLN A 478 0.24 6.46 -0.01
C GLN A 478 -0.75 7.61 0.21
N ARG A 479 -0.35 8.72 0.86
CA ARG A 479 -1.18 9.93 1.00
C ARG A 479 -1.47 10.56 -0.37
N ILE A 480 -0.44 10.76 -1.20
CA ILE A 480 -0.58 11.32 -2.55
C ILE A 480 -1.46 10.43 -3.40
N GLY A 481 -1.27 9.12 -3.35
CA GLY A 481 -2.07 8.14 -4.09
C GLY A 481 -3.57 8.09 -3.69
N ARG A 482 -4.01 8.83 -2.67
CA ARG A 482 -5.43 9.04 -2.37
C ARG A 482 -6.08 10.03 -3.33
N LEU A 483 -5.31 10.99 -3.85
CA LEU A 483 -5.74 12.01 -4.81
C LEU A 483 -5.38 11.61 -6.25
N ASP A 484 -4.18 11.07 -6.43
CA ASP A 484 -3.62 10.69 -7.73
C ASP A 484 -4.12 9.31 -8.16
N ARG A 485 -5.32 9.31 -8.72
CA ARG A 485 -5.98 8.11 -9.25
C ARG A 485 -6.57 8.39 -10.62
N ILE A 486 -6.86 7.32 -11.35
CA ILE A 486 -7.61 7.41 -12.60
C ILE A 486 -8.92 8.18 -12.35
N GLY A 487 -9.08 9.26 -13.09
CA GLY A 487 -10.23 10.16 -12.93
C GLY A 487 -9.95 11.47 -12.24
N GLN A 488 -8.73 11.71 -11.81
CA GLN A 488 -8.30 13.04 -11.41
C GLN A 488 -8.28 13.97 -12.63
N LYS A 489 -9.09 15.02 -12.59
CA LYS A 489 -9.28 15.94 -13.73
C LYS A 489 -8.40 17.17 -13.68
N ARG A 490 -7.78 17.45 -12.52
CA ARG A 490 -7.05 18.69 -12.25
C ARG A 490 -5.65 18.39 -11.71
N GLU A 491 -4.72 19.30 -11.93
CA GLU A 491 -3.39 19.28 -11.31
C GLU A 491 -3.53 19.24 -9.79
N MET A 492 -2.65 18.48 -9.14
CA MET A 492 -2.67 18.28 -7.70
C MET A 492 -1.58 19.09 -7.02
N TYR A 493 -1.96 19.87 -6.04
CA TYR A 493 -1.03 20.64 -5.20
C TYR A 493 -0.75 19.88 -3.91
N ILE A 494 0.55 19.61 -3.66
CA ILE A 494 1.01 18.84 -2.51
C ILE A 494 1.87 19.75 -1.66
N TYR A 495 1.26 20.32 -0.63
CA TYR A 495 1.94 21.21 0.32
C TYR A 495 2.54 20.39 1.46
N SER A 496 3.83 20.57 1.75
CA SER A 496 4.50 19.91 2.86
C SER A 496 5.18 20.95 3.72
N PHE A 497 4.80 20.99 5.00
CA PHE A 497 5.36 21.95 5.95
C PHE A 497 6.76 21.54 6.36
N ALA A 498 7.65 22.53 6.47
CA ALA A 498 9.03 22.38 6.89
C ALA A 498 9.42 23.53 7.81
N THR A 499 9.67 23.21 9.06
CA THR A 499 10.11 24.20 10.07
C THR A 499 11.59 24.44 9.91
N VAL A 500 11.96 25.66 9.51
CA VAL A 500 13.33 26.07 9.17
C VAL A 500 14.27 25.94 10.37
N GLY A 501 15.48 25.44 10.12
CA GLY A 501 16.50 25.21 11.14
C GLY A 501 16.15 24.09 12.12
N THR A 502 15.22 23.19 11.77
CA THR A 502 14.92 21.98 12.53
C THR A 502 15.24 20.73 11.69
N MET A 503 15.24 19.58 12.34
CA MET A 503 15.40 18.32 11.62
C MET A 503 14.31 18.08 10.56
N GLU A 504 13.10 18.65 10.77
CA GLU A 504 11.98 18.50 9.84
C GLU A 504 12.33 19.08 8.46
N GLU A 505 13.02 20.23 8.41
CA GLU A 505 13.43 20.86 7.15
C GLU A 505 14.27 19.90 6.29
N HIS A 506 15.28 19.26 6.88
CA HIS A 506 16.17 18.35 6.17
C HIS A 506 15.44 17.07 5.71
N VAL A 507 14.52 16.55 6.54
CA VAL A 507 13.74 15.36 6.19
C VAL A 507 12.73 15.68 5.07
N VAL A 508 12.06 16.84 5.14
CA VAL A 508 11.10 17.26 4.11
C VAL A 508 11.83 17.48 2.77
N ASP A 509 12.99 18.15 2.79
CA ASP A 509 13.80 18.34 1.58
C ASP A 509 14.20 16.99 0.95
N LEU A 510 14.69 16.06 1.76
CA LEU A 510 15.04 14.73 1.30
C LEU A 510 13.85 14.03 0.63
N ILE A 511 12.72 13.97 1.32
CA ILE A 511 11.57 13.18 0.87
C ILE A 511 10.90 13.84 -0.32
N ILE A 512 10.61 15.16 -0.24
CA ILE A 512 9.83 15.84 -1.27
C ILE A 512 10.68 16.11 -2.51
N ASN A 513 11.84 16.73 -2.36
CA ASN A 513 12.65 17.15 -3.50
C ASN A 513 13.48 16.03 -4.12
N LYS A 514 13.92 15.07 -3.31
CA LYS A 514 14.85 14.04 -3.79
C LYS A 514 14.23 12.65 -3.99
N MET A 515 13.06 12.39 -3.43
CA MET A 515 12.41 11.08 -3.51
C MET A 515 11.04 11.09 -4.21
N CYS A 516 10.13 11.99 -3.82
CA CYS A 516 8.75 11.96 -4.31
C CYS A 516 8.51 12.83 -5.55
N CYS A 517 9.40 13.77 -5.86
CA CYS A 517 9.17 14.79 -6.88
C CYS A 517 10.09 14.71 -8.10
N VAL A 518 11.14 13.89 -8.05
CA VAL A 518 12.06 13.73 -9.18
C VAL A 518 11.57 12.58 -10.06
N GLY A 519 10.50 12.82 -10.82
CA GLY A 519 10.10 12.00 -11.96
C GLY A 519 9.82 10.51 -11.68
N LEU A 520 9.77 10.11 -10.41
CA LEU A 520 9.51 8.73 -10.07
C LEU A 520 8.07 8.37 -10.39
N VAL A 521 7.92 7.43 -11.28
CA VAL A 521 6.65 6.75 -11.50
C VAL A 521 6.25 6.08 -10.17
N ILE A 522 5.02 6.32 -9.74
CA ILE A 522 4.45 5.69 -8.55
C ILE A 522 4.61 4.18 -8.68
N GLY A 523 5.38 3.56 -7.80
CA GLY A 523 5.68 2.13 -7.85
C GLY A 523 7.16 1.80 -7.93
N GLU A 524 8.01 2.72 -8.35
CA GLU A 524 9.46 2.50 -8.45
C GLU A 524 10.20 2.80 -7.13
N LEU A 525 9.72 3.80 -6.38
CA LEU A 525 10.29 4.17 -5.09
C LEU A 525 10.41 2.99 -4.08
N PRO A 526 9.41 2.11 -3.92
CA PRO A 526 9.53 0.94 -3.06
C PRO A 526 10.70 0.04 -3.44
N ILE A 527 10.90 -0.16 -4.74
CA ILE A 527 11.95 -1.03 -5.27
C ILE A 527 13.32 -0.40 -4.99
N ILE A 528 13.44 0.91 -5.18
CA ILE A 528 14.69 1.65 -4.94
C ILE A 528 15.05 1.65 -3.47
N LEU A 529 14.13 2.02 -2.59
CA LEU A 529 14.35 2.01 -1.14
C LEU A 529 14.73 0.64 -0.62
N PHE A 530 14.09 -0.37 -1.21
CA PHE A 530 14.42 -1.73 -0.88
C PHE A 530 15.83 -2.09 -1.34
N ASN A 531 16.22 -1.71 -2.57
CA ASN A 531 17.56 -1.93 -3.11
C ASN A 531 18.65 -1.37 -2.20
N LEU A 532 18.31 -0.34 -1.48
CA LEU A 532 19.20 0.34 -0.53
C LEU A 532 19.09 -0.22 0.90
N GLY A 533 18.24 -1.24 1.14
CA GLY A 533 17.98 -1.79 2.47
C GLY A 533 17.20 -0.84 3.39
N LEU A 534 16.59 0.21 2.82
CA LEU A 534 15.88 1.26 3.54
C LEU A 534 14.36 1.03 3.62
N ASP A 535 13.86 -0.02 3.01
CA ASP A 535 12.44 -0.42 3.09
C ASP A 535 12.16 -1.36 4.25
N GLY A 536 10.87 -1.60 4.47
CA GLY A 536 10.40 -2.52 5.50
C GLY A 536 10.34 -1.89 6.89
N LYS A 537 9.90 -2.69 7.86
CA LYS A 537 9.82 -2.31 9.26
C LYS A 537 10.89 -3.07 10.05
N ASN A 538 11.44 -2.41 11.06
CA ASN A 538 12.30 -3.06 12.05
C ASN A 538 11.50 -3.96 13.01
N SER A 539 12.17 -4.60 13.98
CA SER A 539 11.54 -5.42 15.02
C SER A 539 10.50 -4.67 15.86
N GLU A 540 10.55 -3.34 15.88
CA GLU A 540 9.64 -2.45 16.60
C GLU A 540 8.47 -1.93 15.71
N GLY A 541 8.38 -2.38 14.48
CA GLY A 541 7.33 -2.01 13.52
C GLY A 541 7.51 -0.67 12.82
N ARG A 542 8.68 -0.03 12.94
CA ARG A 542 9.01 1.26 12.30
C ARG A 542 9.70 1.07 10.96
N GLY A 543 9.56 2.07 10.07
CA GLY A 543 10.28 2.09 8.80
C GLY A 543 11.79 2.19 9.00
N LYS A 544 12.57 1.41 8.26
CA LYS A 544 14.04 1.41 8.37
C LYS A 544 14.66 2.76 8.01
N ILE A 545 14.12 3.47 7.02
CA ILE A 545 14.57 4.81 6.70
C ILE A 545 14.27 5.80 7.84
N GLU A 546 13.10 5.70 8.46
CA GLU A 546 12.72 6.51 9.62
C GLU A 546 13.68 6.25 10.80
N GLU A 547 13.99 4.99 11.08
CA GLU A 547 14.96 4.60 12.10
C GLU A 547 16.36 5.15 11.81
N ARG A 548 16.79 5.07 10.55
CA ARG A 548 18.10 5.60 10.15
C ARG A 548 18.19 7.11 10.32
N LEU A 549 17.19 7.86 9.85
CA LEU A 549 17.13 9.32 10.03
C LEU A 549 17.13 9.72 11.50
N MET A 550 16.34 9.04 12.34
CA MET A 550 16.31 9.31 13.78
C MET A 550 17.64 8.97 14.46
N SER A 551 18.23 7.83 14.11
CA SER A 551 19.53 7.43 14.66
C SER A 551 20.63 8.42 14.25
N SER A 552 20.62 8.91 13.02
CA SER A 552 21.53 9.92 12.52
C SER A 552 21.38 11.26 13.27
N PHE A 553 20.15 11.69 13.55
CA PHE A 553 19.91 12.90 14.34
C PHE A 553 20.43 12.77 15.78
N ILE A 554 20.27 11.61 16.39
CA ILE A 554 20.77 11.36 17.73
C ILE A 554 22.31 11.30 17.74
N SER A 555 22.91 10.57 16.77
CA SER A 555 24.39 10.42 16.70
C SER A 555 25.10 11.75 16.39
N SER A 556 24.46 12.62 15.63
CA SER A 556 24.95 13.98 15.40
C SER A 556 24.92 14.87 16.65
N LYS A 557 24.44 14.34 17.79
CA LYS A 557 24.18 15.10 19.03
C LYS A 557 23.32 16.35 18.77
N GLY A 558 22.45 16.29 17.71
CA GLY A 558 21.60 17.36 17.19
C GLY A 558 22.36 18.54 16.64
N ASN A 559 23.61 18.34 16.25
CA ASN A 559 24.28 19.27 15.35
C ASN A 559 23.60 19.11 13.98
N LEU A 560 22.90 20.15 13.55
CA LEU A 560 22.13 20.14 12.31
C LEU A 560 23.04 20.08 11.08
N GLU A 561 24.27 20.57 11.14
CA GLU A 561 25.22 20.46 10.03
C GLU A 561 25.65 19.02 9.81
N ILE A 562 26.01 18.30 10.89
CA ILE A 562 26.36 16.87 10.82
C ILE A 562 25.13 16.06 10.37
N PHE A 563 23.96 16.35 10.93
CA PHE A 563 22.71 15.68 10.52
C PHE A 563 22.39 15.94 9.05
N SER A 564 22.53 17.19 8.58
CA SER A 564 22.32 17.56 7.17
C SER A 564 23.26 16.81 6.23
N GLN A 565 24.52 16.61 6.63
CA GLN A 565 25.46 15.81 5.85
C GLN A 565 25.02 14.35 5.75
N GLU A 566 24.63 13.74 6.86
CA GLU A 566 24.14 12.35 6.86
C GLU A 566 22.83 12.19 6.03
N VAL A 567 21.92 13.17 6.10
CA VAL A 567 20.72 13.22 5.26
C VAL A 567 21.11 13.33 3.78
N SER A 568 22.13 14.14 3.46
CA SER A 568 22.66 14.28 2.10
C SER A 568 23.30 12.99 1.58
N ASP A 569 23.98 12.25 2.45
CA ASP A 569 24.56 10.94 2.10
C ASP A 569 23.46 9.90 1.81
N ILE A 570 22.38 9.91 2.59
CA ILE A 570 21.19 9.09 2.31
C ILE A 570 20.58 9.51 0.96
N ALA A 571 20.46 10.81 0.69
CA ALA A 571 19.96 11.33 -0.58
C ALA A 571 20.80 10.91 -1.79
N ASN A 572 22.12 11.01 -1.66
CA ASN A 572 23.07 10.59 -2.70
C ASN A 572 22.97 9.08 -2.96
N MET A 573 22.84 8.29 -1.90
CA MET A 573 22.64 6.85 -1.99
C MET A 573 21.34 6.51 -2.72
N ILE A 574 20.25 7.23 -2.43
CA ILE A 574 18.96 7.06 -3.11
C ILE A 574 19.07 7.49 -4.57
N SER A 575 19.65 8.64 -4.86
CA SER A 575 19.85 9.15 -6.22
C SER A 575 20.70 8.19 -7.07
N LYS A 576 21.73 7.58 -6.49
CA LYS A 576 22.52 6.55 -7.15
C LYS A 576 21.67 5.30 -7.40
N GLY A 577 20.90 4.85 -6.40
CA GLY A 577 19.98 3.71 -6.55
C GLY A 577 18.91 3.97 -7.61
N MET A 578 18.46 5.22 -7.79
CA MET A 578 17.54 5.62 -8.87
C MET A 578 18.21 5.48 -10.23
N LYS A 579 19.40 6.02 -10.43
CA LYS A 579 20.15 5.91 -11.68
C LYS A 579 20.45 4.45 -12.04
N ASP A 580 20.84 3.65 -11.04
CA ASP A 580 21.08 2.22 -11.23
C ASP A 580 19.77 1.48 -11.59
N TYR A 581 18.63 1.92 -11.04
CA TYR A 581 17.32 1.37 -11.38
C TYR A 581 16.88 1.77 -12.79
N GLU A 582 17.02 3.04 -13.18
CA GLU A 582 16.69 3.53 -14.53
C GLU A 582 17.54 2.83 -15.59
N LYS A 583 18.84 2.72 -15.36
CA LYS A 583 19.73 1.96 -16.24
C LYS A 583 19.31 0.50 -16.35
N ASN A 584 18.99 -0.14 -15.24
CA ASN A 584 18.49 -1.51 -15.22
C ASN A 584 17.11 -1.63 -15.88
N LYS A 585 16.26 -0.58 -15.79
CA LYS A 585 14.96 -0.52 -16.48
C LYS A 585 15.16 -0.42 -17.98
N GLU A 586 16.08 0.42 -18.47
CA GLU A 586 16.45 0.51 -19.88
C GLU A 586 17.04 -0.80 -20.39
N ASP A 587 17.96 -1.42 -19.64
CA ASP A 587 18.52 -2.72 -19.95
C ASP A 587 17.44 -3.82 -19.95
N ASN A 588 16.48 -3.74 -19.03
CA ASN A 588 15.33 -4.66 -18.98
C ASN A 588 14.30 -4.37 -20.08
N VAL A 589 14.07 -3.11 -20.46
CA VAL A 589 13.19 -2.76 -21.60
C VAL A 589 13.80 -3.33 -22.88
N LYS A 590 15.08 -3.09 -23.16
CA LYS A 590 15.78 -3.74 -24.27
C LYS A 590 15.67 -5.26 -24.20
N PHE A 591 15.78 -5.80 -23.01
CA PHE A 591 15.65 -7.22 -22.73
C PHE A 591 14.22 -7.77 -22.92
N PHE A 592 13.20 -6.95 -22.70
CA PHE A 592 11.78 -7.35 -22.84
C PHE A 592 11.20 -7.02 -24.21
N ASP A 593 11.81 -6.10 -24.95
CA ASP A 593 11.36 -5.70 -26.30
C ASP A 593 12.11 -6.43 -27.43
N GLU A 594 13.30 -7.00 -27.19
CA GLU A 594 14.00 -7.98 -28.02
C GLU A 594 13.56 -9.43 -27.66
#